data_156229588441e9d39328618773bca798
#
_entry.id   156229588441e9d39328618773bca798
#
_cell.length_a   1.000
_cell.length_b   1.000
_cell.length_c   1.000
_cell.angle_alpha   90.00
_cell.angle_beta   90.00
_cell.angle_gamma   90.00
#
_symmetry.space_group_name_H-M   'P 1'
#
loop_
_entity.id
_entity.type
_entity.pdbx_description
1 polymer ?
#
loop_
_entity_poly.entity_id
_entity_poly.type
_entity_poly.pdbx_seq_one_letter_code
_entity_poly.pdbx_strand_id
1 'polypeptide(L)'
;IVMSKSQDASPEEIQGTIEHVNQALEKVHCSRRFHCEMNGVDTANVIHKNWDEMSKEDFDRIASCGYVMASYRKPEFEAEDAFTSLYFMNVKMTEKELREAAEKILSDSECGRVFRMKGFMRVDSDSEDGSGKSAQTDSEEQQWIELNATKNEITIRPLHVGQEVLIVIGEELQEEKIKSYLKI
;
A
#
# COMPACT_ATOMS: atom_id res chain seq x y z
N ILE A 1 -19.06 1.61 8.54
CA ILE A 1 -17.79 1.48 7.78
C ILE A 1 -17.14 2.83 7.63
N VAL A 2 -15.81 2.89 7.70
CA VAL A 2 -15.02 4.03 7.27
C VAL A 2 -14.25 3.60 6.02
N MET A 3 -14.46 4.31 4.90
CA MET A 3 -13.75 4.08 3.65
C MET A 3 -12.54 5.01 3.59
N SER A 4 -11.36 4.47 3.88
CA SER A 4 -10.11 5.22 3.76
C SER A 4 -9.69 5.35 2.30
N LYS A 5 -9.00 6.45 1.95
CA LYS A 5 -8.51 6.74 0.59
C LYS A 5 -9.63 6.85 -0.45
N SER A 6 -10.81 7.30 -0.04
CA SER A 6 -11.96 7.51 -0.92
C SER A 6 -12.01 8.92 -1.55
N GLN A 7 -11.06 9.79 -1.20
CA GLN A 7 -11.00 11.16 -1.70
C GLN A 7 -10.80 11.27 -3.22
N ASP A 8 -10.12 10.26 -3.80
CA ASP A 8 -9.83 10.22 -5.24
C ASP A 8 -10.80 9.32 -6.02
N ALA A 9 -11.79 8.72 -5.31
CA ALA A 9 -12.77 7.83 -5.90
C ALA A 9 -14.02 8.60 -6.36
N SER A 10 -14.54 8.25 -7.52
CA SER A 10 -15.80 8.80 -7.99
C SER A 10 -17.00 8.31 -7.14
N PRO A 11 -18.13 9.03 -7.13
CA PRO A 11 -19.34 8.57 -6.44
C PRO A 11 -19.79 7.18 -6.89
N GLU A 12 -19.61 6.84 -8.16
CA GLU A 12 -19.95 5.54 -8.74
C GLU A 12 -19.05 4.43 -8.20
N GLU A 13 -17.76 4.68 -8.05
CA GLU A 13 -16.81 3.73 -7.47
C GLU A 13 -17.09 3.49 -5.97
N ILE A 14 -17.44 4.53 -5.23
CA ILE A 14 -17.85 4.42 -3.82
C ILE A 14 -19.11 3.57 -3.72
N GLN A 15 -20.13 3.88 -4.51
CA GLN A 15 -21.38 3.13 -4.52
C GLN A 15 -21.17 1.67 -4.93
N GLY A 16 -20.40 1.42 -6.00
CA GLY A 16 -20.05 0.08 -6.44
C GLY A 16 -19.33 -0.74 -5.36
N THR A 17 -18.41 -0.11 -4.63
CA THR A 17 -17.72 -0.76 -3.49
C THR A 17 -18.70 -1.16 -2.39
N ILE A 18 -19.65 -0.27 -2.04
CA ILE A 18 -20.69 -0.56 -1.03
C ILE A 18 -21.59 -1.71 -1.48
N GLU A 19 -21.97 -1.74 -2.75
CA GLU A 19 -22.77 -2.82 -3.30
C GLU A 19 -22.04 -4.15 -3.25
N HIS A 20 -20.75 -4.20 -3.59
CA HIS A 20 -19.92 -5.41 -3.46
C HIS A 20 -19.82 -5.88 -2.01
N VAL A 21 -19.64 -4.97 -1.05
CA VAL A 21 -19.62 -5.31 0.38
C VAL A 21 -20.97 -5.89 0.82
N ASN A 22 -22.08 -5.28 0.40
CA ASN A 22 -23.42 -5.77 0.72
C ASN A 22 -23.68 -7.16 0.13
N GLN A 23 -23.25 -7.40 -1.12
CA GLN A 23 -23.34 -8.72 -1.75
C GLN A 23 -22.48 -9.77 -1.01
N ALA A 24 -21.29 -9.41 -0.57
CA ALA A 24 -20.45 -10.30 0.21
C ALA A 24 -21.10 -10.66 1.57
N LEU A 25 -21.70 -9.67 2.24
CA LEU A 25 -22.45 -9.89 3.48
C LEU A 25 -23.65 -10.81 3.27
N GLU A 26 -24.33 -10.68 2.15
CA GLU A 26 -25.46 -11.55 1.80
C GLU A 26 -25.04 -13.01 1.60
N LYS A 27 -23.92 -13.23 0.89
CA LYS A 27 -23.35 -14.58 0.68
C LYS A 27 -23.06 -15.31 1.99
N VAL A 28 -22.70 -14.59 3.05
CA VAL A 28 -22.44 -15.15 4.39
C VAL A 28 -23.65 -15.04 5.31
N HIS A 29 -24.85 -14.77 4.77
CA HIS A 29 -26.12 -14.64 5.50
C HIS A 29 -26.10 -13.58 6.61
N CYS A 30 -25.30 -12.52 6.46
CA CYS A 30 -25.30 -11.38 7.35
C CYS A 30 -26.45 -10.45 6.99
N SER A 31 -27.26 -10.07 7.98
CA SER A 31 -28.39 -9.15 7.77
C SER A 31 -27.98 -7.67 7.70
N ARG A 32 -26.72 -7.34 8.04
CA ARG A 32 -26.24 -5.96 8.01
C ARG A 32 -26.15 -5.47 6.57
N ARG A 33 -26.52 -4.21 6.35
CA ARG A 33 -26.39 -3.54 5.07
C ARG A 33 -25.75 -2.17 5.29
N PHE A 34 -24.99 -1.72 4.28
CA PHE A 34 -24.31 -0.42 4.27
C PHE A 34 -24.94 0.49 3.23
N HIS A 35 -25.08 1.74 3.60
CA HIS A 35 -25.69 2.77 2.76
C HIS A 35 -24.89 4.06 2.89
N CYS A 36 -24.62 4.72 1.77
CA CYS A 36 -24.18 6.10 1.77
C CYS A 36 -25.37 7.04 2.03
N GLU A 37 -25.05 8.24 2.46
CA GLU A 37 -26.01 9.31 2.53
C GLU A 37 -26.50 9.64 1.12
N MET A 38 -27.76 9.36 0.85
CA MET A 38 -28.42 9.78 -0.37
C MET A 38 -29.64 10.61 0.00
N ASN A 39 -29.72 11.83 -0.54
CA ASN A 39 -30.89 12.71 -0.43
C ASN A 39 -31.26 13.18 0.99
N GLY A 40 -30.27 13.41 1.87
CA GLY A 40 -30.52 14.03 3.17
C GLY A 40 -31.24 13.17 4.20
N VAL A 41 -31.31 11.87 4.00
CA VAL A 41 -31.81 10.92 4.99
C VAL A 41 -30.62 10.40 5.81
N ASP A 42 -30.58 10.74 7.08
CA ASP A 42 -29.50 10.44 8.04
C ASP A 42 -29.46 8.96 8.49
N THR A 43 -29.51 8.05 7.52
CA THR A 43 -29.35 6.60 7.75
C THR A 43 -28.00 6.07 7.27
N ALA A 44 -27.13 6.96 6.81
CA ALA A 44 -25.82 6.59 6.32
C ALA A 44 -24.99 5.94 7.43
N ASN A 45 -24.52 4.71 7.19
CA ASN A 45 -23.61 3.99 8.09
C ASN A 45 -22.22 3.80 7.45
N VAL A 46 -21.93 4.62 6.44
CA VAL A 46 -20.65 4.69 5.73
C VAL A 46 -20.12 6.11 5.82
N ILE A 47 -18.85 6.24 6.21
CA ILE A 47 -18.11 7.50 6.21
C ILE A 47 -17.05 7.39 5.11
N HIS A 48 -17.09 8.29 4.14
CA HIS A 48 -16.16 8.35 3.00
C HIS A 48 -15.60 9.76 2.77
N LYS A 49 -15.57 10.58 3.81
CA LYS A 49 -15.01 11.93 3.80
C LYS A 49 -13.49 11.92 3.85
N ASN A 50 -12.88 12.99 3.35
CA ASN A 50 -11.50 13.31 3.67
C ASN A 50 -11.30 13.45 5.18
N TRP A 51 -10.13 13.05 5.68
CA TRP A 51 -9.82 13.17 7.10
C TRP A 51 -9.92 14.60 7.61
N ASP A 52 -9.52 15.57 6.78
CA ASP A 52 -9.55 17.01 7.10
C ASP A 52 -10.98 17.59 7.14
N GLU A 53 -11.94 16.90 6.54
CA GLU A 53 -13.36 17.28 6.51
C GLU A 53 -14.20 16.56 7.58
N MET A 54 -13.56 15.66 8.35
CA MET A 54 -14.27 14.92 9.40
C MET A 54 -14.62 15.81 10.56
N SER A 55 -15.89 15.84 10.92
CA SER A 55 -16.42 16.60 12.04
C SER A 55 -16.29 15.81 13.35
N LYS A 56 -16.50 16.50 14.48
CA LYS A 56 -16.58 15.84 15.78
C LYS A 56 -17.69 14.79 15.81
N GLU A 57 -18.81 15.07 15.17
CA GLU A 57 -19.96 14.17 15.05
C GLU A 57 -19.60 12.88 14.30
N ASP A 58 -18.76 12.95 13.25
CA ASP A 58 -18.26 11.78 12.55
C ASP A 58 -17.41 10.90 13.47
N PHE A 59 -16.52 11.50 14.27
CA PHE A 59 -15.73 10.77 15.25
C PHE A 59 -16.58 10.18 16.38
N ASP A 60 -17.57 10.92 16.88
CA ASP A 60 -18.50 10.42 17.89
C ASP A 60 -19.32 9.22 17.36
N ARG A 61 -19.73 9.25 16.08
CA ARG A 61 -20.39 8.11 15.40
C ARG A 61 -19.47 6.90 15.32
N ILE A 62 -18.21 7.07 14.96
CA ILE A 62 -17.23 5.98 14.92
C ILE A 62 -17.04 5.39 16.32
N ALA A 63 -16.85 6.23 17.34
CA ALA A 63 -16.63 5.82 18.71
C ALA A 63 -17.87 5.11 19.33
N SER A 64 -19.08 5.50 18.93
CA SER A 64 -20.34 4.97 19.45
C SER A 64 -20.91 3.80 18.64
N CYS A 65 -20.26 3.37 17.54
CA CYS A 65 -20.81 2.30 16.69
C CYS A 65 -21.00 0.94 17.39
N GLY A 66 -20.34 0.75 18.53
CA GLY A 66 -20.47 -0.45 19.36
C GLY A 66 -19.89 -1.70 18.72
N TYR A 67 -19.98 -2.80 19.45
CA TYR A 67 -19.61 -4.12 19.00
C TYR A 67 -20.80 -5.08 19.21
N VAL A 68 -21.15 -5.81 18.15
CA VAL A 68 -22.18 -6.84 18.24
C VAL A 68 -21.48 -8.21 18.22
N MET A 69 -21.61 -8.94 19.34
CA MET A 69 -21.17 -10.33 19.39
C MET A 69 -22.03 -11.17 18.46
N ALA A 70 -21.41 -11.78 17.46
CA ALA A 70 -22.07 -12.71 16.56
C ALA A 70 -21.08 -13.80 16.12
N SER A 71 -21.59 -14.94 15.71
CA SER A 71 -20.77 -15.94 15.02
C SER A 71 -20.53 -15.47 13.61
N TYR A 72 -19.28 -15.12 13.32
CA TYR A 72 -18.86 -14.72 11.98
C TYR A 72 -18.21 -15.91 11.27
N ARG A 73 -18.67 -16.18 10.06
CA ARG A 73 -17.98 -17.09 9.16
C ARG A 73 -17.02 -16.26 8.30
N LYS A 74 -15.74 -16.59 8.38
CA LYS A 74 -14.76 -15.95 7.49
C LYS A 74 -15.01 -16.45 6.07
N PRO A 75 -15.22 -15.56 5.08
CA PRO A 75 -15.26 -15.96 3.68
C PRO A 75 -13.94 -16.62 3.30
N GLU A 76 -13.99 -17.70 2.56
CA GLU A 76 -12.82 -18.27 1.93
C GLU A 76 -12.57 -17.46 0.67
N PHE A 77 -11.42 -16.81 0.61
CA PHE A 77 -10.92 -16.17 -0.60
C PHE A 77 -9.88 -17.10 -1.20
N GLU A 78 -10.02 -17.40 -2.46
CA GLU A 78 -8.91 -17.95 -3.22
C GLU A 78 -7.90 -16.82 -3.40
N ALA A 79 -6.72 -16.95 -2.79
CA ALA A 79 -5.71 -15.90 -2.74
C ALA A 79 -5.17 -15.53 -4.13
N GLU A 80 -5.38 -16.39 -5.12
CA GLU A 80 -4.95 -16.21 -6.50
C GLU A 80 -5.76 -15.13 -7.26
N ASP A 81 -6.95 -14.79 -6.77
CA ASP A 81 -7.85 -13.84 -7.45
C ASP A 81 -7.68 -12.38 -7.02
N ALA A 82 -6.92 -12.09 -5.97
CA ALA A 82 -6.91 -10.75 -5.41
C ALA A 82 -5.66 -9.93 -5.80
N PHE A 83 -4.47 -10.48 -5.61
CA PHE A 83 -3.19 -9.85 -5.96
C PHE A 83 -2.04 -10.84 -5.77
N THR A 84 -0.93 -10.55 -6.45
CA THR A 84 0.31 -11.34 -6.37
C THR A 84 1.40 -10.51 -5.69
N SER A 85 2.33 -11.19 -5.03
CA SER A 85 3.54 -10.58 -4.50
C SER A 85 4.75 -11.27 -5.10
N LEU A 86 5.63 -10.49 -5.73
CA LEU A 86 6.93 -10.93 -6.21
C LEU A 86 8.01 -10.52 -5.22
N TYR A 87 8.96 -11.41 -5.00
CA TYR A 87 10.05 -11.24 -4.04
C TYR A 87 11.39 -11.24 -4.78
N PHE A 88 12.15 -10.18 -4.62
CA PHE A 88 13.47 -10.01 -5.23
C PHE A 88 14.53 -9.92 -4.15
N MET A 89 15.51 -10.83 -4.24
CA MET A 89 16.63 -10.90 -3.29
C MET A 89 17.90 -10.38 -3.96
N ASN A 90 18.85 -9.95 -3.13
CA ASN A 90 20.17 -9.53 -3.58
C ASN A 90 20.16 -8.41 -4.65
N VAL A 91 19.21 -7.51 -4.57
CA VAL A 91 19.15 -6.32 -5.43
C VAL A 91 20.25 -5.36 -4.97
N LYS A 92 21.15 -4.97 -5.90
CA LYS A 92 22.25 -4.04 -5.64
C LYS A 92 22.04 -2.78 -6.45
N MET A 93 21.71 -1.71 -5.77
CA MET A 93 21.43 -0.41 -6.38
C MET A 93 21.83 0.70 -5.40
N THR A 94 22.13 1.86 -5.93
CA THR A 94 22.21 3.08 -5.12
C THR A 94 20.79 3.52 -4.70
N GLU A 95 20.67 4.38 -3.69
CA GLU A 95 19.37 4.94 -3.30
C GLU A 95 18.68 5.64 -4.46
N LYS A 96 19.46 6.39 -5.26
CA LYS A 96 18.94 7.10 -6.43
C LYS A 96 18.39 6.13 -7.49
N GLU A 97 19.13 5.09 -7.81
CA GLU A 97 18.71 4.07 -8.78
C GLU A 97 17.46 3.33 -8.30
N LEU A 98 17.38 3.00 -7.00
CA LEU A 98 16.21 2.36 -6.40
C LEU A 98 14.96 3.25 -6.51
N ARG A 99 15.10 4.55 -6.27
CA ARG A 99 14.01 5.52 -6.43
C ARG A 99 13.54 5.58 -7.88
N GLU A 100 14.46 5.73 -8.83
CA GLU A 100 14.13 5.76 -10.26
C GLU A 100 13.49 4.45 -10.75
N ALA A 101 13.97 3.30 -10.26
CA ALA A 101 13.36 2.01 -10.56
C ALA A 101 11.95 1.90 -10.00
N ALA A 102 11.73 2.33 -8.75
CA ALA A 102 10.41 2.32 -8.12
C ALA A 102 9.40 3.22 -8.87
N GLU A 103 9.81 4.42 -9.29
CA GLU A 103 8.99 5.34 -10.10
C GLU A 103 8.58 4.68 -11.43
N LYS A 104 9.51 4.04 -12.13
CA LYS A 104 9.24 3.35 -13.39
C LYS A 104 8.31 2.15 -13.18
N ILE A 105 8.60 1.28 -12.22
CA ILE A 105 7.80 0.08 -11.95
C ILE A 105 6.36 0.45 -11.57
N LEU A 106 6.16 1.50 -10.78
CA LEU A 106 4.83 1.95 -10.36
C LEU A 106 4.04 2.66 -11.47
N SER A 107 4.71 3.22 -12.48
CA SER A 107 4.08 3.99 -13.56
C SER A 107 3.92 3.21 -14.86
N ASP A 108 4.78 2.23 -15.12
CA ASP A 108 4.79 1.46 -16.37
C ASP A 108 3.75 0.33 -16.33
N SER A 109 2.73 0.44 -17.18
CA SER A 109 1.68 -0.58 -17.33
C SER A 109 2.21 -1.93 -17.83
N GLU A 110 3.39 -1.98 -18.47
CA GLU A 110 4.03 -3.24 -18.87
C GLU A 110 4.55 -4.05 -17.66
N CYS A 111 4.65 -3.45 -16.48
CA CYS A 111 4.94 -4.15 -15.22
C CYS A 111 3.72 -4.86 -14.61
N GLY A 112 2.53 -4.67 -15.18
CA GLY A 112 1.26 -5.01 -14.60
C GLY A 112 0.69 -3.85 -13.75
N ARG A 113 -0.33 -4.13 -12.98
CA ARG A 113 -0.92 -3.12 -12.07
C ARG A 113 -0.24 -3.16 -10.72
N VAL A 114 0.88 -2.46 -10.60
CA VAL A 114 1.65 -2.40 -9.36
C VAL A 114 0.97 -1.45 -8.36
N PHE A 115 0.68 -1.95 -7.15
CA PHE A 115 0.05 -1.19 -6.07
C PHE A 115 1.09 -0.60 -5.12
N ARG A 116 2.11 -1.41 -4.79
CA ARG A 116 3.10 -1.07 -3.77
C ARG A 116 4.40 -1.80 -4.00
N MET A 117 5.48 -1.12 -3.70
CA MET A 117 6.79 -1.73 -3.48
C MET A 117 7.22 -1.47 -2.05
N LYS A 118 7.81 -2.46 -1.40
CA LYS A 118 8.40 -2.32 -0.07
C LYS A 118 9.56 -3.29 0.09
N GLY A 119 10.45 -2.98 1.02
CA GLY A 119 11.52 -3.89 1.36
C GLY A 119 12.74 -3.17 1.87
N PHE A 120 13.82 -3.93 1.96
CA PHE A 120 15.08 -3.47 2.52
C PHE A 120 16.21 -3.91 1.61
N MET A 121 17.21 -3.08 1.49
CA MET A 121 18.45 -3.41 0.78
C MET A 121 19.65 -2.72 1.41
N ARG A 122 20.81 -3.24 1.09
CA ARG A 122 22.06 -2.54 1.40
C ARG A 122 22.38 -1.57 0.29
N VAL A 123 22.84 -0.40 0.67
CA VAL A 123 23.34 0.60 -0.28
C VAL A 123 24.83 0.40 -0.40
N ASP A 124 25.32 0.24 -1.63
CA ASP A 124 26.72 0.39 -1.90
C ASP A 124 27.06 1.88 -1.71
N SER A 125 28.02 2.18 -0.88
CA SER A 125 28.47 3.56 -0.67
C SER A 125 29.07 4.07 -1.98
N ASP A 126 28.29 4.89 -2.72
CA ASP A 126 28.82 5.60 -3.88
C ASP A 126 29.88 6.58 -3.42
N SER A 127 31.11 6.28 -3.77
CA SER A 127 32.24 7.18 -3.69
C SER A 127 32.24 8.17 -4.88
N GLU A 128 31.12 8.89 -5.08
CA GLU A 128 31.05 10.01 -6.03
C GLU A 128 30.40 11.24 -5.39
N ASP A 129 31.07 11.79 -4.38
CA ASP A 129 31.13 13.24 -4.21
C ASP A 129 32.45 13.62 -3.51
N GLY A 130 33.31 14.19 -4.30
CA GLY A 130 34.65 14.58 -3.92
C GLY A 130 34.71 15.77 -2.97
N SER A 131 34.26 15.62 -1.74
CA SER A 131 34.58 16.56 -0.68
C SER A 131 35.16 15.81 0.52
N GLY A 132 36.48 15.80 0.56
CA GLY A 132 37.27 15.15 1.58
C GLY A 132 36.90 15.57 2.99
N LYS A 133 36.64 14.56 3.81
CA LYS A 133 37.05 14.56 5.22
C LYS A 133 37.39 13.14 5.60
N SER A 134 38.70 12.90 5.66
CA SER A 134 39.31 11.78 6.34
C SER A 134 38.86 11.72 7.81
N ALA A 135 38.08 10.72 8.16
CA ALA A 135 38.04 10.21 9.50
C ALA A 135 38.09 8.69 9.37
N GLN A 136 39.29 8.13 9.65
CA GLN A 136 39.47 6.70 9.86
C GLN A 136 38.59 6.30 11.03
N THR A 137 37.53 5.58 10.77
CA THR A 137 36.87 4.72 11.73
C THR A 137 36.72 3.36 11.07
N ASP A 138 37.44 2.37 11.65
CA ASP A 138 37.36 0.96 11.29
C ASP A 138 35.97 0.41 11.65
N SER A 139 35.04 0.57 10.73
CA SER A 139 33.86 -0.27 10.56
C SER A 139 33.17 0.22 9.28
N GLU A 140 33.23 -0.56 8.20
CA GLU A 140 32.32 -0.45 7.07
C GLU A 140 30.92 -0.75 7.59
N GLU A 141 30.26 0.22 8.19
CA GLU A 141 28.85 0.14 8.52
C GLU A 141 28.08 0.17 7.20
N GLN A 142 27.79 -1.02 6.66
CA GLN A 142 26.91 -1.20 5.54
C GLN A 142 25.57 -0.55 5.88
N GLN A 143 25.24 0.52 5.19
CA GLN A 143 24.01 1.25 5.42
C GLN A 143 22.85 0.51 4.80
N TRP A 144 21.87 0.15 5.63
CA TRP A 144 20.59 -0.39 5.17
C TRP A 144 19.62 0.74 4.87
N ILE A 145 18.79 0.54 3.86
CA ILE A 145 17.66 1.41 3.58
C ILE A 145 16.36 0.59 3.50
N GLU A 146 15.27 1.22 3.92
CA GLU A 146 13.90 0.75 3.75
C GLU A 146 13.25 1.52 2.62
N LEU A 147 12.71 0.81 1.64
CA LEU A 147 11.80 1.34 0.63
C LEU A 147 10.37 1.10 1.03
N ASN A 148 9.52 2.12 0.91
CA ASN A 148 8.08 1.99 0.90
C ASN A 148 7.54 2.94 -0.19
N ALA A 149 7.00 2.37 -1.27
CA ALA A 149 6.60 3.12 -2.44
C ALA A 149 5.20 2.73 -2.92
N THR A 150 4.42 3.72 -3.25
CA THR A 150 3.11 3.65 -3.92
C THR A 150 3.10 4.67 -5.06
N LYS A 151 2.06 4.70 -5.89
CA LYS A 151 1.93 5.72 -6.95
C LYS A 151 1.95 7.15 -6.43
N ASN A 152 1.53 7.37 -5.18
CA ASN A 152 1.37 8.71 -4.61
C ASN A 152 2.58 9.14 -3.78
N GLU A 153 3.39 8.19 -3.30
CA GLU A 153 4.48 8.48 -2.38
C GLU A 153 5.59 7.44 -2.49
N ILE A 154 6.84 7.90 -2.52
CA ILE A 154 8.03 7.06 -2.42
C ILE A 154 8.86 7.54 -1.24
N THR A 155 8.96 6.70 -0.23
CA THR A 155 9.75 6.95 0.97
C THR A 155 10.92 5.99 1.01
N ILE A 156 12.14 6.52 1.19
CA ILE A 156 13.35 5.74 1.47
C ILE A 156 13.93 6.28 2.78
N ARG A 157 14.21 5.37 3.70
CA ARG A 157 14.72 5.73 5.04
C ARG A 157 15.92 4.87 5.41
N PRO A 158 16.95 5.43 6.04
CA PRO A 158 18.06 4.65 6.56
C PRO A 158 17.64 3.78 7.73
N LEU A 159 18.23 2.59 7.83
CA LEU A 159 18.05 1.64 8.92
C LEU A 159 19.39 1.11 9.40
N HIS A 160 19.43 0.63 10.66
CA HIS A 160 20.61 0.00 11.21
C HIS A 160 20.72 -1.49 10.85
N VAL A 161 19.59 -2.17 10.68
CA VAL A 161 19.52 -3.61 10.38
C VAL A 161 18.36 -3.87 9.43
N GLY A 162 18.57 -4.70 8.42
CA GLY A 162 17.54 -5.10 7.47
C GLY A 162 17.74 -6.52 6.95
N GLN A 163 16.85 -6.96 6.10
CA GLN A 163 16.95 -8.21 5.35
C GLN A 163 16.87 -7.88 3.85
N GLU A 164 17.81 -8.40 3.06
CA GLU A 164 17.82 -8.13 1.61
C GLU A 164 16.61 -8.75 0.91
N VAL A 165 15.54 -7.96 0.81
CA VAL A 165 14.34 -8.35 0.09
C VAL A 165 13.60 -7.11 -0.38
N LEU A 166 13.26 -7.06 -1.66
CA LEU A 166 12.28 -6.13 -2.22
C LEU A 166 11.03 -6.92 -2.62
N ILE A 167 9.87 -6.40 -2.26
CA ILE A 167 8.57 -7.01 -2.52
C ILE A 167 7.78 -6.06 -3.41
N VAL A 168 7.30 -6.57 -4.55
CA VAL A 168 6.39 -5.85 -5.45
C VAL A 168 5.03 -6.51 -5.37
N ILE A 169 4.00 -5.72 -5.08
CA ILE A 169 2.63 -6.18 -4.83
C ILE A 169 1.71 -5.57 -5.89
N GLY A 170 0.90 -6.38 -6.53
CA GLY A 170 -0.01 -5.92 -7.58
C GLY A 170 -0.79 -7.03 -8.25
N GLU A 171 -1.48 -6.70 -9.33
CA GLU A 171 -2.20 -7.61 -10.20
C GLU A 171 -1.45 -7.78 -11.52
N GLU A 172 -1.53 -8.97 -12.11
CA GLU A 172 -0.95 -9.28 -13.42
C GLU A 172 0.53 -8.90 -13.56
N LEU A 173 1.30 -9.04 -12.47
CA LEU A 173 2.69 -8.60 -12.41
C LEU A 173 3.56 -9.32 -13.46
N GLN A 174 4.34 -8.53 -14.20
CA GLN A 174 5.28 -9.02 -15.21
C GLN A 174 6.70 -9.07 -14.63
N GLU A 175 7.08 -10.22 -14.09
CA GLU A 175 8.31 -10.42 -13.33
C GLU A 175 9.56 -10.00 -14.13
N GLU A 176 9.69 -10.43 -15.39
CA GLU A 176 10.85 -10.14 -16.22
C GLU A 176 10.99 -8.63 -16.52
N LYS A 177 9.88 -7.95 -16.70
CA LYS A 177 9.88 -6.50 -16.91
C LYS A 177 10.33 -5.77 -15.64
N ILE A 178 9.82 -6.19 -14.48
CA ILE A 178 10.22 -5.64 -13.19
C ILE A 178 11.71 -5.89 -12.92
N LYS A 179 12.20 -7.11 -13.17
CA LYS A 179 13.64 -7.43 -13.08
C LYS A 179 14.50 -6.52 -13.92
N SER A 180 14.07 -6.19 -15.14
CA SER A 180 14.81 -5.30 -16.02
C SER A 180 15.06 -3.92 -15.42
N TYR A 181 14.10 -3.37 -14.66
CA TYR A 181 14.25 -2.13 -13.93
C TYR A 181 15.09 -2.26 -12.66
N LEU A 182 15.01 -3.44 -12.00
CA LEU A 182 15.84 -3.75 -10.84
C LEU A 182 17.27 -4.21 -11.21
N LYS A 183 17.58 -4.31 -12.50
CA LYS A 183 18.92 -4.72 -13.05
C LYS A 183 19.37 -6.11 -12.57
N ILE A 184 18.45 -7.06 -12.43
CA ILE A 184 18.69 -8.44 -12.00
C ILE A 184 18.14 -9.45 -12.98
#